data_e4637d2d41ba71cbe62d6b26a1ca6183
#
_entry.id   e4637d2d41ba71cbe62d6b26a1ca6183
#
_cell.length_a   1.000
_cell.length_b   1.000
_cell.length_c   1.000
_cell.angle_alpha   90.00
_cell.angle_beta   90.00
_cell.angle_gamma   90.00
#
_symmetry.space_group_name_H-M   'P 1'
#
loop_
_entity.id
_entity.type
_entity.pdbx_description
1 polymer ?
#
loop_
_entity_poly.entity_id
_entity_poly.type
_entity_poly.pdbx_seq_one_letter_code
_entity_poly.pdbx_strand_id
1 'polypeptide(L)'
;MNDINFTMYKLAGIIAEYDPFHNGHAWQLQQAKALGAQRVAVAMSCGLTQRGALPLLPESVRVQAALACGADLVFALPAPYACSGAECFARAGVQLLAAAGCDALVFGAETPDAALLMEAARVLSGAEYRTALKARLAAGARSFAAARQAAVHSLLGEDA
;
A
#
# COMPACT_ATOMS: atom_id res chain seq x y z
N MET A 1 -16.05 -4.94 31.13
CA MET A 1 -14.67 -5.33 30.79
C MET A 1 -14.74 -5.84 29.37
N ASN A 2 -14.43 -4.99 28.38
CA ASN A 2 -14.46 -5.41 26.98
C ASN A 2 -13.19 -6.19 26.71
N ASP A 3 -13.32 -7.49 26.46
CA ASP A 3 -12.23 -8.33 25.97
C ASP A 3 -11.83 -7.80 24.60
N ILE A 4 -10.76 -7.00 24.58
CA ILE A 4 -10.08 -6.61 23.34
C ILE A 4 -9.41 -7.88 22.85
N ASN A 5 -10.05 -8.56 21.91
CA ASN A 5 -9.48 -9.71 21.22
C ASN A 5 -8.32 -9.21 20.37
N PHE A 6 -7.10 -9.20 20.93
CA PHE A 6 -5.89 -8.86 20.21
C PHE A 6 -5.64 -9.95 19.16
N THR A 7 -5.97 -9.66 17.92
CA THR A 7 -5.57 -10.52 16.80
C THR A 7 -4.05 -10.46 16.69
N MET A 8 -3.37 -11.57 16.98
CA MET A 8 -1.91 -11.68 16.83
C MET A 8 -1.58 -12.06 15.41
N TYR A 9 -0.80 -11.21 14.72
CA TYR A 9 -0.26 -11.49 13.39
C TYR A 9 1.16 -12.01 13.51
N LYS A 10 1.49 -13.08 12.79
CA LYS A 10 2.85 -13.64 12.81
C LYS A 10 3.83 -12.75 12.05
N LEU A 11 3.40 -12.25 10.90
CA LEU A 11 4.22 -11.43 10.02
C LEU A 11 3.36 -10.40 9.30
N ALA A 12 3.45 -9.14 9.69
CA ALA A 12 2.79 -8.04 8.98
C ALA A 12 3.67 -7.52 7.85
N GLY A 13 3.06 -7.22 6.71
CA GLY A 13 3.73 -6.69 5.53
C GLY A 13 3.50 -5.20 5.35
N ILE A 14 4.52 -4.47 4.93
CA ILE A 14 4.47 -3.06 4.51
C ILE A 14 5.07 -2.94 3.12
N ILE A 15 4.45 -2.15 2.23
CA ILE A 15 5.01 -1.80 0.93
C ILE A 15 5.52 -0.36 1.01
N ALA A 16 6.78 -0.12 0.65
CA ALA A 16 7.39 1.19 0.82
C ALA A 16 8.45 1.51 -0.23
N GLU A 17 8.80 2.78 -0.35
CA GLU A 17 9.97 3.24 -1.09
C GLU A 17 11.10 3.66 -0.13
N TYR A 18 10.75 4.29 1.00
CA TYR A 18 11.68 4.85 1.97
C TYR A 18 12.70 5.83 1.34
N ASP A 19 12.19 6.78 0.56
CA ASP A 19 13.01 7.72 -0.20
C ASP A 19 12.78 9.19 0.18
N PRO A 20 13.41 9.66 1.27
CA PRO A 20 14.21 8.90 2.26
C PRO A 20 13.33 8.25 3.34
N PHE A 21 13.93 7.36 4.13
CA PHE A 21 13.30 6.90 5.37
C PHE A 21 13.18 8.06 6.38
N HIS A 22 12.04 8.21 7.04
CA HIS A 22 11.76 9.30 7.97
C HIS A 22 10.90 8.83 9.18
N ASN A 23 10.67 9.71 10.15
CA ASN A 23 9.95 9.40 11.39
C ASN A 23 8.54 8.84 11.17
N GLY A 24 7.83 9.25 10.12
CA GLY A 24 6.53 8.67 9.77
C GLY A 24 6.61 7.18 9.40
N HIS A 25 7.70 6.77 8.72
CA HIS A 25 7.94 5.37 8.43
C HIS A 25 8.30 4.56 9.69
N ALA A 26 9.14 5.14 10.57
CA ALA A 26 9.46 4.52 11.86
C ALA A 26 8.19 4.35 12.71
N TRP A 27 7.33 5.36 12.75
CA TRP A 27 6.05 5.30 13.43
C TRP A 27 5.15 4.19 12.86
N GLN A 28 5.06 4.06 11.54
CA GLN A 28 4.28 2.99 10.89
C GLN A 28 4.76 1.59 11.29
N LEU A 29 6.08 1.36 11.35
CA LEU A 29 6.66 0.10 11.82
C LEU A 29 6.28 -0.17 13.28
N GLN A 30 6.33 0.84 14.15
CA GLN A 30 5.92 0.73 15.54
C GLN A 30 4.43 0.45 15.69
N GLN A 31 3.57 1.11 14.87
CA GLN A 31 2.13 0.85 14.87
C GLN A 31 1.81 -0.58 14.44
N ALA A 32 2.50 -1.13 13.45
CA ALA A 32 2.31 -2.52 13.05
C ALA A 32 2.52 -3.48 14.25
N LYS A 33 3.58 -3.26 15.03
CA LYS A 33 3.85 -4.05 16.25
C LYS A 33 2.84 -3.78 17.36
N ALA A 34 2.44 -2.54 17.57
CA ALA A 34 1.41 -2.18 18.56
C ALA A 34 0.02 -2.79 18.24
N LEU A 35 -0.26 -3.00 16.96
CA LEU A 35 -1.49 -3.68 16.49
C LEU A 35 -1.41 -5.21 16.54
N GLY A 36 -0.34 -5.79 17.09
CA GLY A 36 -0.22 -7.22 17.35
C GLY A 36 0.68 -8.00 16.39
N ALA A 37 1.42 -7.33 15.50
CA ALA A 37 2.39 -8.01 14.66
C ALA A 37 3.61 -8.47 15.47
N GLN A 38 3.93 -9.77 15.43
CA GLN A 38 5.14 -10.31 16.05
C GLN A 38 6.40 -9.89 15.30
N ARG A 39 6.31 -9.83 13.96
CA ARG A 39 7.37 -9.41 13.06
C ARG A 39 6.80 -8.54 11.94
N VAL A 40 7.66 -7.70 11.35
CA VAL A 40 7.31 -6.83 10.23
C VAL A 40 8.25 -7.07 9.07
N ALA A 41 7.67 -7.39 7.91
CA ALA A 41 8.37 -7.48 6.63
C ALA A 41 8.05 -6.25 5.77
N VAL A 42 9.04 -5.76 5.04
CA VAL A 42 8.89 -4.63 4.12
C VAL A 42 9.22 -5.10 2.70
N ALA A 43 8.30 -4.86 1.76
CA ALA A 43 8.59 -4.91 0.32
C ALA A 43 9.02 -3.51 -0.12
N MET A 44 10.32 -3.31 -0.33
CA MET A 44 10.90 -1.99 -0.62
C MET A 44 11.34 -1.89 -2.09
N SER A 45 11.04 -0.77 -2.74
CA SER A 45 11.51 -0.51 -4.11
C SER A 45 13.03 -0.60 -4.20
N CYS A 46 13.51 -1.39 -5.17
CA CYS A 46 14.92 -1.61 -5.46
C CYS A 46 15.30 -0.92 -6.77
N GLY A 47 16.41 -0.21 -6.78
CA GLY A 47 16.93 0.52 -7.93
C GLY A 47 16.24 1.86 -8.13
N LEU A 48 15.12 1.91 -8.87
CA LEU A 48 14.36 3.13 -9.13
C LEU A 48 13.18 3.28 -8.16
N THR A 49 12.75 4.53 -7.96
CA THR A 49 11.49 4.84 -7.27
C THR A 49 10.29 4.47 -8.16
N GLN A 50 9.10 4.43 -7.58
CA GLN A 50 7.85 4.17 -8.30
C GLN A 50 7.62 5.18 -9.45
N ARG A 51 8.14 6.39 -9.33
CA ARG A 51 8.07 7.44 -10.36
C ARG A 51 9.21 7.36 -11.40
N GLY A 52 10.06 6.34 -11.34
CA GLY A 52 11.16 6.14 -12.27
C GLY A 52 12.38 7.02 -12.01
N ALA A 53 12.44 7.71 -10.88
CA ALA A 53 13.59 8.51 -10.49
C ALA A 53 14.65 7.68 -9.75
N LEU A 54 15.89 8.18 -9.72
CA LEU A 54 16.91 7.64 -8.81
C LEU A 54 16.54 8.00 -7.37
N PRO A 55 16.64 7.04 -6.42
CA PRO A 55 16.41 7.32 -5.02
C PRO A 55 17.41 8.34 -4.46
N LEU A 56 16.99 9.13 -3.48
CA LEU A 56 17.84 10.11 -2.80
C LEU A 56 19.01 9.44 -2.06
N LEU A 57 18.78 8.25 -1.52
CA LEU A 57 19.77 7.47 -0.76
C LEU A 57 19.97 6.07 -1.37
N PRO A 58 21.18 5.50 -1.29
CA PRO A 58 21.45 4.15 -1.69
C PRO A 58 20.51 3.14 -1.02
N GLU A 59 20.21 2.06 -1.71
CA GLU A 59 19.34 1.00 -1.20
C GLU A 59 19.80 0.45 0.15
N SER A 60 21.11 0.21 0.31
CA SER A 60 21.69 -0.28 1.56
C SER A 60 21.40 0.63 2.75
N VAL A 61 21.43 1.96 2.56
CA VAL A 61 21.13 2.94 3.61
C VAL A 61 19.64 2.90 3.97
N ARG A 62 18.75 2.80 2.98
CA ARG A 62 17.31 2.71 3.19
C ARG A 62 16.93 1.40 3.92
N VAL A 63 17.54 0.27 3.54
CA VAL A 63 17.38 -1.03 4.22
C VAL A 63 17.84 -0.95 5.67
N GLN A 64 19.06 -0.42 5.92
CA GLN A 64 19.60 -0.27 7.27
C GLN A 64 18.72 0.61 8.16
N ALA A 65 18.19 1.71 7.63
CA ALA A 65 17.28 2.58 8.36
C ALA A 65 15.98 1.85 8.75
N ALA A 66 15.38 1.08 7.83
CA ALA A 66 14.18 0.30 8.10
C ALA A 66 14.42 -0.76 9.19
N LEU A 67 15.51 -1.53 9.09
CA LEU A 67 15.88 -2.56 10.06
C LEU A 67 16.18 -1.96 11.45
N ALA A 68 16.94 -0.85 11.49
CA ALA A 68 17.25 -0.14 12.74
C ALA A 68 15.99 0.42 13.44
N CYS A 69 14.95 0.75 12.67
CA CYS A 69 13.69 1.29 13.20
C CYS A 69 12.60 0.24 13.42
N GLY A 70 12.91 -1.06 13.29
CA GLY A 70 12.02 -2.13 13.73
C GLY A 70 11.42 -3.01 12.65
N ALA A 71 11.82 -2.88 11.39
CA ALA A 71 11.56 -3.92 10.40
C ALA A 71 12.40 -5.16 10.74
N ASP A 72 11.83 -6.35 10.59
CA ASP A 72 12.52 -7.62 10.83
C ASP A 72 13.08 -8.19 9.54
N LEU A 73 12.42 -7.91 8.40
CA LEU A 73 12.81 -8.35 7.07
C LEU A 73 12.58 -7.23 6.05
N VAL A 74 13.49 -7.09 5.09
CA VAL A 74 13.31 -6.21 3.93
C VAL A 74 13.54 -7.01 2.66
N PHE A 75 12.51 -7.06 1.81
CA PHE A 75 12.55 -7.70 0.50
C PHE A 75 12.70 -6.64 -0.58
N ALA A 76 13.58 -6.86 -1.53
CA ALA A 76 13.72 -6.01 -2.69
C ALA A 76 12.55 -6.24 -3.67
N LEU A 77 11.80 -5.19 -3.96
CA LEU A 77 10.84 -5.17 -5.07
C LEU A 77 11.57 -4.69 -6.32
N PRO A 78 11.87 -5.58 -7.28
CA PRO A 78 12.74 -5.24 -8.39
C PRO A 78 12.01 -4.45 -9.49
N ALA A 79 12.79 -3.79 -10.37
CA ALA A 79 12.28 -3.37 -11.65
C ALA A 79 11.83 -4.60 -12.49
N PRO A 80 10.77 -4.49 -13.33
CA PRO A 80 10.02 -3.26 -13.62
C PRO A 80 8.93 -2.91 -12.58
N TYR A 81 8.67 -3.77 -11.62
CA TYR A 81 7.58 -3.58 -10.64
C TYR A 81 7.78 -2.34 -9.78
N ALA A 82 9.02 -2.10 -9.32
CA ALA A 82 9.35 -0.95 -8.47
C ALA A 82 9.04 0.39 -9.14
N CYS A 83 9.21 0.50 -10.46
CA CYS A 83 9.00 1.74 -11.24
C CYS A 83 7.77 1.67 -12.15
N SER A 84 6.76 0.90 -11.78
CA SER A 84 5.52 0.76 -12.52
C SER A 84 4.42 1.69 -11.98
N GLY A 85 3.26 1.74 -12.67
CA GLY A 85 2.09 2.45 -12.16
C GLY A 85 1.66 1.93 -10.78
N ALA A 86 1.04 2.81 -9.97
CA ALA A 86 0.72 2.55 -8.56
C ALA A 86 -0.02 1.21 -8.32
N GLU A 87 -0.93 0.83 -9.21
CA GLU A 87 -1.64 -0.45 -9.12
C GLU A 87 -0.70 -1.65 -9.29
N CYS A 88 0.18 -1.61 -10.29
CA CYS A 88 1.13 -2.70 -10.54
C CYS A 88 2.17 -2.79 -9.42
N PHE A 89 2.68 -1.65 -8.94
CA PHE A 89 3.58 -1.57 -7.80
C PHE A 89 2.96 -2.18 -6.54
N ALA A 90 1.74 -1.77 -6.17
CA ALA A 90 1.05 -2.28 -5.01
C ALA A 90 0.74 -3.78 -5.14
N ARG A 91 0.27 -4.22 -6.29
CA ARG A 91 -0.02 -5.64 -6.57
C ARG A 91 1.23 -6.51 -6.42
N ALA A 92 2.35 -6.10 -7.00
CA ALA A 92 3.61 -6.84 -6.92
C ALA A 92 4.13 -6.88 -5.47
N GLY A 93 4.03 -5.78 -4.73
CA GLY A 93 4.40 -5.73 -3.31
C GLY A 93 3.53 -6.67 -2.47
N VAL A 94 2.21 -6.67 -2.67
CA VAL A 94 1.29 -7.59 -1.98
C VAL A 94 1.62 -9.05 -2.31
N GLN A 95 1.86 -9.38 -3.57
CA GLN A 95 2.21 -10.73 -3.99
C GLN A 95 3.54 -11.20 -3.36
N LEU A 96 4.54 -10.32 -3.31
CA LEU A 96 5.82 -10.61 -2.67
C LEU A 96 5.65 -10.89 -1.16
N LEU A 97 4.90 -10.03 -0.46
CA LEU A 97 4.63 -10.18 0.97
C LEU A 97 3.79 -11.43 1.26
N ALA A 98 2.79 -11.74 0.44
CA ALA A 98 1.99 -12.95 0.56
C ALA A 98 2.85 -14.21 0.35
N ALA A 99 3.74 -14.21 -0.65
CA ALA A 99 4.69 -15.30 -0.88
C ALA A 99 5.69 -15.46 0.27
N ALA A 100 6.04 -14.37 0.96
CA ALA A 100 6.87 -14.39 2.16
C ALA A 100 6.13 -14.88 3.42
N GLY A 101 4.82 -15.15 3.33
CA GLY A 101 4.01 -15.66 4.43
C GLY A 101 3.44 -14.57 5.35
N CYS A 102 3.34 -13.32 4.88
CA CYS A 102 2.66 -12.28 5.63
C CYS A 102 1.16 -12.61 5.74
N ASP A 103 0.62 -12.50 6.95
CA ASP A 103 -0.78 -12.74 7.29
C ASP A 103 -1.56 -11.44 7.55
N ALA A 104 -0.89 -10.30 7.48
CA ALA A 104 -1.50 -8.97 7.53
C ALA A 104 -0.78 -7.99 6.61
N LEU A 105 -1.49 -6.98 6.13
CA LEU A 105 -0.94 -5.83 5.40
C LEU A 105 -1.19 -4.55 6.21
N VAL A 106 -0.14 -3.76 6.42
CA VAL A 106 -0.22 -2.48 7.14
C VAL A 106 0.10 -1.34 6.18
N PHE A 107 -0.81 -0.40 6.06
CA PHE A 107 -0.65 0.79 5.22
C PHE A 107 -1.30 2.00 5.87
N GLY A 108 -0.85 3.20 5.51
CA GLY A 108 -1.49 4.44 5.89
C GLY A 108 -2.71 4.74 5.02
N ALA A 109 -3.78 5.21 5.62
CA ALA A 109 -4.97 5.70 4.93
C ALA A 109 -5.47 6.99 5.59
N GLU A 110 -6.06 7.87 4.79
CA GLU A 110 -6.69 9.10 5.30
C GLU A 110 -8.00 8.76 6.04
N THR A 111 -8.70 7.71 5.58
CA THR A 111 -9.91 7.21 6.20
C THR A 111 -9.60 5.98 7.05
N PRO A 112 -9.86 5.99 8.37
CA PRO A 112 -9.56 4.86 9.26
C PRO A 112 -10.60 3.74 9.20
N ASP A 113 -11.62 3.85 8.34
CA ASP A 113 -12.69 2.86 8.20
C ASP A 113 -12.27 1.72 7.26
N ALA A 114 -11.87 0.59 7.83
CA ALA A 114 -11.47 -0.58 7.07
C ALA A 114 -12.64 -1.19 6.27
N ALA A 115 -13.88 -1.07 6.74
CA ALA A 115 -15.05 -1.61 6.03
C ALA A 115 -15.31 -0.81 4.75
N LEU A 116 -15.24 0.51 4.83
CA LEU A 116 -15.36 1.41 3.68
C LEU A 116 -14.23 1.17 2.66
N LEU A 117 -12.98 0.99 3.13
CA LEU A 117 -11.85 0.69 2.26
C LEU A 117 -12.02 -0.66 1.53
N MET A 118 -12.53 -1.68 2.21
CA MET A 118 -12.81 -2.99 1.61
C MET A 118 -13.95 -2.91 0.58
N GLU A 119 -14.99 -2.15 0.86
CA GLU A 119 -16.10 -1.93 -0.09
C GLU A 119 -15.62 -1.16 -1.32
N ALA A 120 -14.83 -0.11 -1.15
CA ALA A 120 -14.20 0.60 -2.26
C ALA A 120 -13.30 -0.32 -3.10
N ALA A 121 -12.50 -1.19 -2.47
CA ALA A 121 -11.66 -2.16 -3.16
C ALA A 121 -12.50 -3.16 -3.97
N ARG A 122 -13.64 -3.62 -3.43
CA ARG A 122 -14.59 -4.50 -4.12
C ARG A 122 -15.14 -3.82 -5.38
N VAL A 123 -15.60 -2.58 -5.25
CA VAL A 123 -16.11 -1.81 -6.39
C VAL A 123 -15.05 -1.58 -7.45
N LEU A 124 -13.85 -1.16 -7.06
CA LEU A 124 -12.73 -0.92 -7.98
C LEU A 124 -12.30 -2.17 -8.75
N SER A 125 -12.54 -3.35 -8.21
CA SER A 125 -12.25 -4.64 -8.87
C SER A 125 -13.35 -5.08 -9.85
N GLY A 126 -14.53 -4.47 -9.79
CA GLY A 126 -15.72 -4.85 -10.54
C GLY A 126 -15.68 -4.51 -12.04
N ALA A 127 -16.47 -5.22 -12.83
CA ALA A 127 -16.65 -4.92 -14.26
C ALA A 127 -17.43 -3.62 -14.48
N GLU A 128 -18.37 -3.32 -13.60
CA GLU A 128 -19.19 -2.10 -13.63
C GLU A 128 -18.32 -0.86 -13.48
N TYR A 129 -17.36 -0.88 -12.55
CA TYR A 129 -16.38 0.20 -12.38
C TYR A 129 -15.57 0.44 -13.66
N ARG A 130 -15.07 -0.63 -14.30
CA ARG A 130 -14.32 -0.50 -15.56
C ARG A 130 -15.15 0.14 -16.67
N THR A 131 -16.44 -0.17 -16.72
CA THR A 131 -17.39 0.41 -17.69
C THR A 131 -17.64 1.88 -17.37
N ALA A 132 -17.91 2.21 -16.10
CA ALA A 132 -18.14 3.58 -15.65
C ALA A 132 -16.88 4.44 -15.88
N LEU A 133 -15.69 3.94 -15.54
CA LEU A 133 -14.43 4.64 -15.77
C LEU A 133 -14.20 4.97 -17.25
N LYS A 134 -14.41 3.98 -18.15
CA LYS A 134 -14.30 4.20 -19.60
C LYS A 134 -15.27 5.28 -20.09
N ALA A 135 -16.51 5.26 -19.62
CA ALA A 135 -17.51 6.26 -19.97
C ALA A 135 -17.10 7.66 -19.50
N ARG A 136 -16.56 7.81 -18.27
CA ARG A 136 -16.09 9.08 -17.75
C ARG A 136 -14.89 9.65 -18.51
N LEU A 137 -13.95 8.76 -18.89
CA LEU A 137 -12.79 9.14 -19.71
C LEU A 137 -13.23 9.58 -21.12
N ALA A 138 -14.16 8.87 -21.75
CA ALA A 138 -14.71 9.21 -23.07
C ALA A 138 -15.50 10.54 -23.04
N ALA A 139 -16.13 10.87 -21.92
CA ALA A 139 -16.84 12.13 -21.71
C ALA A 139 -15.92 13.34 -21.43
N GLY A 140 -14.58 13.18 -21.51
CA GLY A 140 -13.63 14.27 -21.37
C GLY A 140 -13.33 14.68 -19.92
N ALA A 141 -13.24 13.73 -19.00
CA ALA A 141 -12.85 14.01 -17.63
C ALA A 141 -11.50 14.75 -17.57
N ARG A 142 -11.37 15.73 -16.65
CA ARG A 142 -10.18 16.60 -16.52
C ARG A 142 -8.89 15.85 -16.24
N SER A 143 -8.96 14.69 -15.60
CA SER A 143 -7.83 13.83 -15.30
C SER A 143 -8.30 12.40 -15.05
N PHE A 144 -7.36 11.44 -15.08
CA PHE A 144 -7.64 10.05 -14.71
C PHE A 144 -8.14 9.93 -13.26
N ALA A 145 -7.57 10.68 -12.34
CA ALA A 145 -8.01 10.71 -10.94
C ALA A 145 -9.46 11.19 -10.80
N ALA A 146 -9.83 12.28 -11.48
CA ALA A 146 -11.19 12.78 -11.51
C ALA A 146 -12.18 11.78 -12.12
N ALA A 147 -11.78 11.09 -13.21
CA ALA A 147 -12.59 10.04 -13.81
C ALA A 147 -12.80 8.86 -12.86
N ARG A 148 -11.76 8.43 -12.15
CA ARG A 148 -11.83 7.37 -11.13
C ARG A 148 -12.80 7.73 -10.01
N GLN A 149 -12.64 8.90 -9.43
CA GLN A 149 -13.49 9.38 -8.35
C GLN A 149 -14.96 9.44 -8.79
N ALA A 150 -15.25 10.05 -9.94
CA ALA A 150 -16.60 10.12 -10.47
C ALA A 150 -17.20 8.74 -10.80
N ALA A 151 -16.39 7.77 -11.20
CA ALA A 151 -16.84 6.40 -11.43
C ALA A 151 -17.18 5.69 -10.11
N VAL A 152 -16.36 5.86 -9.08
CA VAL A 152 -16.62 5.28 -7.74
C VAL A 152 -17.88 5.88 -7.12
N HIS A 153 -18.01 7.22 -7.09
CA HIS A 153 -19.20 7.89 -6.56
C HIS A 153 -20.50 7.47 -7.28
N SER A 154 -20.43 7.19 -8.61
CA SER A 154 -21.62 6.71 -9.33
C SER A 154 -22.06 5.29 -8.93
N LEU A 155 -21.22 4.52 -8.25
CA LEU A 155 -21.48 3.14 -7.85
C LEU A 155 -21.72 2.98 -6.34
N LEU A 156 -21.09 3.82 -5.51
CA LEU A 156 -21.21 3.79 -4.05
C LEU A 156 -22.14 4.88 -3.49
N GLY A 157 -22.44 5.92 -4.28
CA GLY A 157 -23.15 7.12 -3.82
C GLY A 157 -22.19 8.29 -3.56
N GLU A 158 -22.76 9.50 -3.39
CA GLU A 158 -21.97 10.75 -3.26
C GLU A 158 -21.27 10.89 -1.90
N ASP A 159 -21.65 10.09 -0.91
CA ASP A 159 -21.12 10.13 0.46
C ASP A 159 -19.96 9.13 0.70
N ALA A 160 -19.44 8.49 -0.36
CA ALA A 160 -18.42 7.45 -0.27
C ALA A 160 -17.02 7.95 -0.66
#